data_34c6df734ee5497169b8da87ae6a3ece
#
_entry.id   34c6df734ee5497169b8da87ae6a3ece
#
_cell.length_a   1.000
_cell.length_b   1.000
_cell.length_c   1.000
_cell.angle_alpha   90.00
_cell.angle_beta   90.00
_cell.angle_gamma   90.00
#
_symmetry.space_group_name_H-M   'P 1'
#
loop_
_entity.id
_entity.type
_entity.pdbx_description
1 polymer ?
#
loop_
_entity_poly.entity_id
_entity_poly.type
_entity_poly.pdbx_seq_one_letter_code
_entity_poly.pdbx_strand_id
1 'polypeptide(L)'
;MTNSRRNFITKSALTAALGFTAFSDFGSGLETAVENTPLSSSPSDLKITEIKCGYIRNGHSLFVKVHTNQGIWGCGEAVDATPGTYHLVKMFGDRIKGKSPLNVHRLFEDIRKSGFFEGAQSGMYVAVLTAVESALWDLTGKALGLPVYQLLGGKFRDKIRVYCDTALYRADSPTPDKFAESAMKAVNMGFTAVKFDVDERNDPNKYDAYNWTASPAELDRMYNQIAAVRKAVGPKIDICVDMHGRYDAVTGHQVAKRMEPLNLMWL
;
A
#
# COMPACT_ATOMS: atom_id res chain seq x y z
N MET A 1 4.17 -44.41 -3.85
CA MET A 1 5.43 -43.75 -4.35
C MET A 1 5.49 -42.25 -3.99
N THR A 2 5.00 -41.88 -2.80
CA THR A 2 4.86 -40.43 -2.41
C THR A 2 5.91 -39.95 -1.40
N ASN A 3 6.80 -40.82 -0.92
CA ASN A 3 7.78 -40.48 0.13
C ASN A 3 9.15 -39.95 -0.40
N SER A 4 9.42 -40.05 -1.68
CA SER A 4 10.77 -39.77 -2.22
C SER A 4 11.11 -38.26 -2.29
N ARG A 5 10.14 -37.40 -2.64
CA ARG A 5 10.37 -35.94 -2.77
C ARG A 5 10.48 -35.24 -1.43
N ARG A 6 9.69 -35.68 -0.45
CA ARG A 6 9.72 -35.15 0.93
C ARG A 6 11.07 -35.45 1.60
N ASN A 7 11.58 -36.68 1.43
CA ASN A 7 12.90 -37.09 1.91
C ASN A 7 14.05 -36.37 1.18
N PHE A 8 13.88 -35.96 -0.08
CA PHE A 8 14.87 -35.17 -0.79
C PHE A 8 15.00 -33.74 -0.26
N ILE A 9 13.86 -33.06 -0.02
CA ILE A 9 13.86 -31.70 0.53
C ILE A 9 14.41 -31.69 1.95
N THR A 10 13.98 -32.64 2.80
CA THR A 10 14.47 -32.75 4.18
C THR A 10 15.96 -33.08 4.23
N LYS A 11 16.45 -33.99 3.36
CA LYS A 11 17.88 -34.35 3.31
C LYS A 11 18.73 -33.26 2.71
N SER A 12 18.25 -32.50 1.70
CA SER A 12 18.97 -31.36 1.11
C SER A 12 19.09 -30.19 2.09
N ALA A 13 18.07 -29.94 2.91
CA ALA A 13 18.12 -28.93 3.98
C ALA A 13 19.09 -29.34 5.09
N LEU A 14 19.13 -30.63 5.48
CA LEU A 14 20.08 -31.13 6.47
C LEU A 14 21.53 -31.08 5.99
N THR A 15 21.80 -31.34 4.71
CA THR A 15 23.17 -31.32 4.15
C THR A 15 23.70 -29.89 4.01
N ALA A 16 22.84 -28.92 3.76
CA ALA A 16 23.21 -27.49 3.77
C ALA A 16 23.48 -26.96 5.19
N ALA A 17 22.81 -27.51 6.23
CA ALA A 17 22.97 -27.10 7.62
C ALA A 17 24.30 -27.56 8.25
N LEU A 18 24.93 -28.60 7.74
CA LEU A 18 26.20 -29.13 8.26
C LEU A 18 27.46 -28.34 7.79
N GLY A 19 27.31 -27.35 6.91
CA GLY A 19 28.42 -26.52 6.40
C GLY A 19 28.53 -25.12 7.00
N PHE A 20 27.58 -24.65 7.81
CA PHE A 20 27.55 -23.28 8.31
C PHE A 20 27.13 -23.21 9.78
N THR A 21 28.08 -23.29 10.68
CA THR A 21 27.88 -23.19 12.16
C THR A 21 27.57 -21.76 12.66
N ALA A 22 27.18 -20.82 11.79
CA ALA A 22 26.85 -19.42 12.16
C ALA A 22 25.39 -19.01 11.92
N PHE A 23 24.48 -19.92 11.52
CA PHE A 23 23.08 -19.61 11.20
C PHE A 23 22.08 -20.51 11.92
N SER A 24 22.34 -20.86 13.18
CA SER A 24 21.49 -21.79 13.95
C SER A 24 20.05 -21.32 14.18
N ASP A 25 19.80 -20.01 14.23
CA ASP A 25 18.43 -19.47 14.41
C ASP A 25 17.59 -19.39 13.14
N PHE A 26 18.24 -19.34 11.96
CA PHE A 26 17.51 -19.29 10.69
C PHE A 26 16.95 -20.67 10.29
N GLY A 27 17.64 -21.74 10.68
CA GLY A 27 17.22 -23.12 10.39
C GLY A 27 15.96 -23.52 11.16
N SER A 28 15.86 -23.19 12.44
CA SER A 28 14.73 -23.57 13.29
C SER A 28 13.41 -22.92 12.87
N GLY A 29 13.46 -21.67 12.42
CA GLY A 29 12.27 -20.97 11.91
C GLY A 29 11.72 -21.58 10.61
N LEU A 30 12.61 -22.02 9.71
CA LEU A 30 12.23 -22.67 8.45
C LEU A 30 11.70 -24.10 8.68
N GLU A 31 12.29 -24.87 9.58
CA GLU A 31 11.82 -26.20 9.96
C GLU A 31 10.43 -26.13 10.59
N THR A 32 10.22 -25.23 11.55
CA THR A 32 8.91 -25.01 12.17
C THR A 32 7.85 -24.53 11.16
N ALA A 33 8.24 -23.68 10.21
CA ALA A 33 7.33 -23.23 9.16
C ALA A 33 6.96 -24.36 8.19
N VAL A 34 7.89 -25.25 7.86
CA VAL A 34 7.64 -26.44 7.01
C VAL A 34 6.79 -27.48 7.73
N GLU A 35 7.02 -27.69 9.01
CA GLU A 35 6.23 -28.63 9.83
C GLU A 35 4.79 -28.14 10.05
N ASN A 36 4.58 -26.83 10.17
CA ASN A 36 3.27 -26.20 10.35
C ASN A 36 2.56 -25.87 9.03
N THR A 37 3.12 -26.24 7.87
CA THR A 37 2.43 -26.02 6.59
C THR A 37 1.18 -26.90 6.53
N PRO A 38 -0.03 -26.31 6.41
CA PRO A 38 -1.25 -27.09 6.34
C PRO A 38 -1.20 -28.08 5.18
N LEU A 39 -1.42 -29.36 5.46
CA LEU A 39 -1.46 -30.42 4.43
C LEU A 39 -2.67 -30.32 3.50
N SER A 40 -3.46 -29.26 3.62
CA SER A 40 -4.70 -29.03 2.86
C SER A 40 -4.47 -28.57 1.42
N SER A 41 -3.23 -28.26 1.01
CA SER A 41 -2.92 -27.85 -0.36
C SER A 41 -1.78 -28.68 -0.95
N SER A 42 -1.83 -28.84 -2.27
CA SER A 42 -0.75 -29.38 -3.11
C SER A 42 -0.19 -28.23 -3.95
N PRO A 43 0.79 -27.44 -3.45
CA PRO A 43 1.21 -26.21 -4.10
C PRO A 43 1.67 -26.41 -5.55
N SER A 44 2.27 -27.55 -5.89
CA SER A 44 2.72 -27.87 -7.25
C SER A 44 1.57 -28.02 -8.27
N ASP A 45 0.35 -28.34 -7.80
CA ASP A 45 -0.81 -28.58 -8.66
C ASP A 45 -1.84 -27.44 -8.57
N LEU A 46 -1.51 -26.39 -7.82
CA LEU A 46 -2.39 -25.25 -7.61
C LEU A 46 -2.51 -24.40 -8.90
N LYS A 47 -3.75 -24.19 -9.35
CA LYS A 47 -4.08 -23.45 -10.59
C LYS A 47 -5.14 -22.39 -10.28
N ILE A 48 -4.97 -21.21 -10.84
CA ILE A 48 -5.97 -20.14 -10.84
C ILE A 48 -7.17 -20.59 -11.70
N THR A 49 -8.38 -20.53 -11.14
CA THR A 49 -9.61 -20.89 -11.87
C THR A 49 -10.37 -19.67 -12.35
N GLU A 50 -10.47 -18.63 -11.50
CA GLU A 50 -11.20 -17.41 -11.82
C GLU A 50 -10.73 -16.24 -10.93
N ILE A 51 -11.05 -15.01 -11.38
CA ILE A 51 -10.97 -13.81 -10.56
C ILE A 51 -12.37 -13.21 -10.44
N LYS A 52 -12.75 -12.87 -9.21
CA LYS A 52 -13.96 -12.10 -8.90
C LYS A 52 -13.58 -10.76 -8.32
N CYS A 53 -14.42 -9.76 -8.52
CA CYS A 53 -14.24 -8.46 -7.89
C CYS A 53 -15.56 -7.80 -7.53
N GLY A 54 -15.48 -6.84 -6.63
CA GLY A 54 -16.61 -6.04 -6.20
C GLY A 54 -16.17 -4.70 -5.64
N TYR A 55 -17.02 -3.67 -5.80
CA TYR A 55 -16.79 -2.34 -5.27
C TYR A 55 -17.40 -2.16 -3.88
N ILE A 56 -16.70 -1.44 -3.03
CA ILE A 56 -17.17 -0.97 -1.72
C ILE A 56 -17.00 0.55 -1.66
N ARG A 57 -17.66 1.23 -0.73
CA ARG A 57 -17.58 2.69 -0.51
C ARG A 57 -17.91 3.50 -1.76
N ASN A 58 -19.08 3.27 -2.32
CA ASN A 58 -19.54 4.02 -3.51
C ASN A 58 -18.57 3.96 -4.71
N GLY A 59 -17.81 2.87 -4.82
CA GLY A 59 -16.90 2.65 -5.94
C GLY A 59 -15.45 3.12 -5.71
N HIS A 60 -15.09 3.59 -4.51
CA HIS A 60 -13.71 4.03 -4.23
C HIS A 60 -12.75 2.90 -3.88
N SER A 61 -13.24 1.71 -3.53
CA SER A 61 -12.41 0.54 -3.26
C SER A 61 -12.89 -0.63 -4.09
N LEU A 62 -12.01 -1.19 -4.90
CA LEU A 62 -12.22 -2.41 -5.66
C LEU A 62 -11.51 -3.57 -4.97
N PHE A 63 -12.26 -4.55 -4.47
CA PHE A 63 -11.70 -5.79 -3.97
C PHE A 63 -11.64 -6.84 -5.06
N VAL A 64 -10.52 -7.53 -5.13
CA VAL A 64 -10.24 -8.62 -6.06
C VAL A 64 -10.05 -9.90 -5.27
N LYS A 65 -10.67 -10.99 -5.73
CA LYS A 65 -10.54 -12.31 -5.15
C LYS A 65 -10.11 -13.30 -6.21
N VAL A 66 -8.93 -13.90 -6.04
CA VAL A 66 -8.37 -14.92 -6.93
C VAL A 66 -8.68 -16.29 -6.37
N HIS A 67 -9.39 -17.13 -7.14
CA HIS A 67 -9.79 -18.48 -6.77
C HIS A 67 -8.90 -19.54 -7.43
N THR A 68 -8.81 -20.70 -6.79
CA THR A 68 -8.03 -21.83 -7.29
C THR A 68 -8.84 -23.13 -7.36
N ASN A 69 -8.27 -24.11 -8.06
CA ASN A 69 -8.80 -25.47 -8.20
C ASN A 69 -8.83 -26.27 -6.89
N GLN A 70 -8.19 -25.79 -5.82
CA GLN A 70 -8.13 -26.46 -4.51
C GLN A 70 -8.95 -25.72 -3.43
N GLY A 71 -9.78 -24.74 -3.81
CA GLY A 71 -10.63 -24.00 -2.87
C GLY A 71 -9.91 -22.89 -2.10
N ILE A 72 -8.58 -22.82 -2.16
CA ILE A 72 -7.82 -21.72 -1.58
C ILE A 72 -8.01 -20.47 -2.44
N TRP A 73 -8.12 -19.32 -1.80
CA TRP A 73 -8.27 -18.03 -2.47
C TRP A 73 -7.49 -16.94 -1.76
N GLY A 74 -7.10 -15.94 -2.51
CA GLY A 74 -6.48 -14.72 -2.00
C GLY A 74 -7.28 -13.48 -2.33
N CYS A 75 -7.12 -12.43 -1.52
CA CYS A 75 -7.80 -11.15 -1.67
C CYS A 75 -6.80 -10.00 -1.74
N GLY A 76 -7.11 -9.00 -2.58
CA GLY A 76 -6.38 -7.74 -2.68
C GLY A 76 -7.31 -6.59 -2.94
N GLU A 77 -6.85 -5.36 -2.74
CA GLU A 77 -7.61 -4.12 -2.89
C GLU A 77 -6.90 -3.15 -3.81
N ALA A 78 -7.67 -2.54 -4.72
CA ALA A 78 -7.28 -1.34 -5.43
C ALA A 78 -7.99 -0.14 -4.81
N VAL A 79 -7.21 0.77 -4.21
CA VAL A 79 -7.73 2.02 -3.64
C VAL A 79 -7.96 3.02 -4.76
N ASP A 80 -9.00 3.87 -4.60
CA ASP A 80 -9.39 4.90 -5.57
C ASP A 80 -9.68 4.37 -6.99
N ALA A 81 -10.06 3.09 -7.08
CA ALA A 81 -10.50 2.48 -8.32
C ALA A 81 -11.90 2.96 -8.72
N THR A 82 -12.07 3.28 -9.98
CA THR A 82 -13.38 3.64 -10.54
C THR A 82 -14.11 2.42 -11.13
N PRO A 83 -15.44 2.47 -11.32
CA PRO A 83 -16.20 1.39 -11.94
C PRO A 83 -15.66 0.89 -13.30
N GLY A 84 -15.01 1.75 -14.09
CA GLY A 84 -14.36 1.37 -15.35
C GLY A 84 -13.25 0.33 -15.23
N THR A 85 -12.66 0.15 -14.03
CA THR A 85 -11.61 -0.83 -13.78
C THR A 85 -12.09 -2.29 -13.78
N TYR A 86 -13.39 -2.54 -13.78
CA TYR A 86 -13.96 -3.88 -13.84
C TYR A 86 -13.46 -4.68 -15.05
N HIS A 87 -13.35 -4.04 -16.20
CA HIS A 87 -12.85 -4.67 -17.42
C HIS A 87 -11.38 -5.07 -17.32
N LEU A 88 -10.57 -4.28 -16.61
CA LEU A 88 -9.16 -4.62 -16.35
C LEU A 88 -9.05 -5.89 -15.51
N VAL A 89 -9.86 -6.04 -14.46
CA VAL A 89 -9.86 -7.26 -13.63
C VAL A 89 -10.19 -8.49 -14.45
N LYS A 90 -11.20 -8.38 -15.34
CA LYS A 90 -11.57 -9.48 -16.24
C LYS A 90 -10.42 -9.83 -17.18
N MET A 91 -9.84 -8.85 -17.84
CA MET A 91 -8.71 -9.02 -18.76
C MET A 91 -7.51 -9.67 -18.07
N PHE A 92 -7.17 -9.23 -16.85
CA PHE A 92 -6.08 -9.81 -16.06
C PHE A 92 -6.42 -11.25 -15.65
N GLY A 93 -7.67 -11.51 -15.25
CA GLY A 93 -8.15 -12.84 -14.90
C GLY A 93 -8.03 -13.84 -16.05
N ASP A 94 -8.46 -13.46 -17.24
CA ASP A 94 -8.37 -14.30 -18.44
C ASP A 94 -6.91 -14.62 -18.78
N ARG A 95 -5.99 -13.67 -18.54
CA ARG A 95 -4.57 -13.84 -18.82
C ARG A 95 -3.85 -14.81 -17.87
N ILE A 96 -4.24 -14.83 -16.60
CA ILE A 96 -3.56 -15.66 -15.57
C ILE A 96 -4.30 -16.96 -15.26
N LYS A 97 -5.49 -17.16 -15.76
CA LYS A 97 -6.27 -18.40 -15.61
C LYS A 97 -5.48 -19.63 -16.04
N GLY A 98 -5.56 -20.69 -15.24
CA GLY A 98 -4.84 -21.96 -15.46
C GLY A 98 -3.36 -21.92 -15.07
N LYS A 99 -2.81 -20.74 -14.73
CA LYS A 99 -1.42 -20.62 -14.27
C LYS A 99 -1.30 -20.90 -12.77
N SER A 100 -0.08 -21.23 -12.32
CA SER A 100 0.23 -21.37 -10.89
C SER A 100 0.26 -20.00 -10.21
N PRO A 101 -0.53 -19.77 -9.14
CA PRO A 101 -0.53 -18.51 -8.39
C PRO A 101 0.78 -18.26 -7.64
N LEU A 102 1.60 -19.29 -7.40
CA LEU A 102 2.85 -19.16 -6.66
C LEU A 102 3.94 -18.41 -7.44
N ASN A 103 3.77 -18.25 -8.74
CA ASN A 103 4.68 -17.48 -9.59
C ASN A 103 4.27 -15.99 -9.61
N VAL A 104 4.10 -15.37 -8.44
CA VAL A 104 3.52 -14.02 -8.29
C VAL A 104 4.22 -13.01 -9.19
N HIS A 105 5.54 -12.87 -9.07
CA HIS A 105 6.31 -11.90 -9.85
C HIS A 105 6.22 -12.14 -11.37
N ARG A 106 6.22 -13.39 -11.81
CA ARG A 106 6.04 -13.72 -13.22
C ARG A 106 4.66 -13.31 -13.73
N LEU A 107 3.61 -13.56 -12.94
CA LEU A 107 2.23 -13.18 -13.31
C LEU A 107 2.07 -11.67 -13.36
N PHE A 108 2.66 -10.96 -12.39
CA PHE A 108 2.72 -9.50 -12.39
C PHE A 108 3.36 -8.96 -13.67
N GLU A 109 4.55 -9.45 -14.03
CA GLU A 109 5.26 -9.03 -15.24
C GLU A 109 4.51 -9.41 -16.53
N ASP A 110 3.87 -10.56 -16.57
CA ASP A 110 3.04 -10.97 -17.70
C ASP A 110 1.89 -10.00 -17.97
N ILE A 111 1.20 -9.56 -16.89
CA ILE A 111 0.11 -8.56 -17.00
C ILE A 111 0.71 -7.20 -17.36
N ARG A 112 1.73 -6.75 -16.65
CA ARG A 112 2.34 -5.42 -16.85
C ARG A 112 2.83 -5.24 -18.29
N LYS A 113 3.57 -6.21 -18.81
CA LYS A 113 4.11 -6.16 -20.18
C LYS A 113 3.03 -6.22 -21.24
N SER A 114 1.90 -6.91 -20.97
CA SER A 114 0.79 -6.94 -21.93
C SER A 114 0.09 -5.59 -22.09
N GLY A 115 0.12 -4.74 -21.07
CA GLY A 115 -0.50 -3.42 -21.09
C GLY A 115 0.44 -2.28 -21.48
N PHE A 116 1.53 -2.57 -22.20
CA PHE A 116 2.53 -1.54 -22.54
C PHE A 116 1.91 -0.31 -23.21
N PHE A 117 0.99 -0.50 -24.14
CA PHE A 117 0.27 0.59 -24.83
C PHE A 117 -0.96 1.09 -24.06
N GLU A 118 -1.34 0.45 -22.96
CA GLU A 118 -2.56 0.70 -22.17
C GLU A 118 -2.27 1.41 -20.85
N GLY A 119 -1.09 1.99 -20.71
CA GLY A 119 -0.70 2.74 -19.53
C GLY A 119 -0.25 1.87 -18.35
N ALA A 120 0.36 0.70 -18.60
CA ALA A 120 0.84 -0.22 -17.57
C ALA A 120 1.98 0.31 -16.66
N GLN A 121 2.28 1.60 -16.73
CA GLN A 121 3.29 2.27 -15.90
C GLN A 121 2.68 3.09 -14.76
N SER A 122 1.38 3.38 -14.80
CA SER A 122 0.71 4.22 -13.81
C SER A 122 -0.82 4.10 -13.87
N GLY A 123 -1.50 4.86 -13.00
CA GLY A 123 -2.94 5.06 -13.03
C GLY A 123 -3.74 3.79 -12.77
N MET A 124 -4.92 3.72 -13.37
CA MET A 124 -5.91 2.67 -13.09
C MET A 124 -5.43 1.26 -13.43
N TYR A 125 -4.61 1.13 -14.45
CA TYR A 125 -4.02 -0.16 -14.83
C TYR A 125 -3.16 -0.73 -13.69
N VAL A 126 -2.27 0.11 -13.15
CA VAL A 126 -1.37 -0.29 -12.05
C VAL A 126 -2.15 -0.48 -10.75
N ALA A 127 -3.17 0.34 -10.46
CA ALA A 127 -4.01 0.15 -9.27
C ALA A 127 -4.67 -1.24 -9.26
N VAL A 128 -5.25 -1.66 -10.38
CA VAL A 128 -5.86 -3.00 -10.51
C VAL A 128 -4.81 -4.11 -10.50
N LEU A 129 -3.66 -3.90 -11.15
CA LEU A 129 -2.54 -4.84 -11.13
C LEU A 129 -2.05 -5.07 -9.71
N THR A 130 -1.92 -4.02 -8.90
CA THR A 130 -1.57 -4.09 -7.47
C THR A 130 -2.57 -4.92 -6.67
N ALA A 131 -3.87 -4.76 -6.93
CA ALA A 131 -4.90 -5.57 -6.27
C ALA A 131 -4.75 -7.06 -6.60
N VAL A 132 -4.49 -7.38 -7.88
CA VAL A 132 -4.27 -8.78 -8.32
C VAL A 132 -2.99 -9.35 -7.71
N GLU A 133 -1.90 -8.57 -7.68
CA GLU A 133 -0.64 -9.00 -7.07
C GLU A 133 -0.80 -9.24 -5.57
N SER A 134 -1.45 -8.32 -4.84
CA SER A 134 -1.75 -8.49 -3.42
C SER A 134 -2.57 -9.75 -3.15
N ALA A 135 -3.58 -10.03 -4.00
CA ALA A 135 -4.36 -11.26 -3.92
C ALA A 135 -3.52 -12.52 -4.17
N LEU A 136 -2.55 -12.47 -5.09
CA LEU A 136 -1.64 -13.59 -5.36
C LEU A 136 -0.67 -13.82 -4.19
N TRP A 137 -0.17 -12.76 -3.54
CA TRP A 137 0.64 -12.88 -2.34
C TRP A 137 -0.14 -13.47 -1.16
N ASP A 138 -1.37 -13.00 -0.91
CA ASP A 138 -2.26 -13.54 0.12
C ASP A 138 -2.55 -15.03 -0.13
N LEU A 139 -2.85 -15.38 -1.37
CA LEU A 139 -3.09 -16.77 -1.77
C LEU A 139 -1.84 -17.64 -1.60
N THR A 140 -0.67 -17.13 -1.98
CA THR A 140 0.60 -17.86 -1.84
C THR A 140 0.92 -18.11 -0.38
N GLY A 141 0.75 -17.10 0.48
CA GLY A 141 0.90 -17.24 1.92
C GLY A 141 -0.01 -18.32 2.51
N LYS A 142 -1.29 -18.31 2.14
CA LYS A 142 -2.27 -19.34 2.55
C LYS A 142 -1.91 -20.74 2.06
N ALA A 143 -1.47 -20.85 0.80
CA ALA A 143 -1.09 -22.14 0.22
C ALA A 143 0.15 -22.76 0.88
N LEU A 144 1.08 -21.91 1.34
CA LEU A 144 2.31 -22.32 2.00
C LEU A 144 2.22 -22.33 3.53
N GLY A 145 1.12 -21.82 4.11
CA GLY A 145 0.96 -21.70 5.57
C GLY A 145 1.85 -20.61 6.19
N LEU A 146 2.26 -19.62 5.41
CA LEU A 146 3.17 -18.55 5.83
C LEU A 146 2.50 -17.18 5.73
N PRO A 147 2.75 -16.27 6.68
CA PRO A 147 2.33 -14.88 6.53
C PRO A 147 3.11 -14.19 5.41
N VAL A 148 2.48 -13.26 4.69
CA VAL A 148 3.07 -12.60 3.53
C VAL A 148 4.39 -11.91 3.86
N TYR A 149 4.52 -11.28 5.05
CA TYR A 149 5.79 -10.64 5.43
C TYR A 149 6.97 -11.62 5.45
N GLN A 150 6.72 -12.90 5.76
CA GLN A 150 7.76 -13.92 5.75
C GLN A 150 8.23 -14.24 4.33
N LEU A 151 7.30 -14.24 3.36
CA LEU A 151 7.61 -14.41 1.94
C LEU A 151 8.38 -13.21 1.36
N LEU A 152 8.19 -12.02 1.94
CA LEU A 152 8.84 -10.77 1.53
C LEU A 152 10.18 -10.50 2.23
N GLY A 153 10.76 -11.49 2.90
CA GLY A 153 12.09 -11.37 3.51
C GLY A 153 12.10 -11.34 5.05
N GLY A 154 10.94 -11.57 5.69
CA GLY A 154 10.84 -11.71 7.13
C GLY A 154 10.42 -10.45 7.88
N LYS A 155 10.27 -10.58 9.18
CA LYS A 155 9.80 -9.50 10.04
C LYS A 155 10.93 -8.53 10.40
N PHE A 156 10.76 -7.27 10.06
CA PHE A 156 11.72 -6.21 10.37
C PHE A 156 11.44 -5.53 11.73
N ARG A 157 10.14 -5.36 12.09
CA ARG A 157 9.73 -4.74 13.35
C ARG A 157 8.36 -5.23 13.79
N ASP A 158 8.06 -5.12 15.09
CA ASP A 158 6.78 -5.53 15.67
C ASP A 158 5.72 -4.43 15.63
N LYS A 159 6.13 -3.16 15.61
CA LYS A 159 5.24 -2.01 15.64
C LYS A 159 5.69 -0.98 14.61
N ILE A 160 4.72 -0.36 13.97
CA ILE A 160 4.90 0.75 13.03
C ILE A 160 4.30 1.99 13.65
N ARG A 161 5.07 3.09 13.71
CA ARG A 161 4.53 4.39 14.06
C ARG A 161 3.62 4.88 12.94
N VAL A 162 2.44 5.36 13.30
CA VAL A 162 1.47 5.92 12.36
C VAL A 162 1.21 7.39 12.67
N TYR A 163 0.89 8.17 11.65
CA TYR A 163 0.34 9.50 11.80
C TYR A 163 -1.20 9.46 11.68
N CYS A 164 -1.87 10.44 12.25
CA CYS A 164 -3.29 10.65 12.00
C CYS A 164 -3.47 11.50 10.75
N ASP A 165 -4.12 10.96 9.73
CA ASP A 165 -4.59 11.74 8.59
C ASP A 165 -5.85 12.50 8.99
N THR A 166 -5.81 13.83 8.91
CA THR A 166 -6.91 14.67 9.33
C THR A 166 -7.78 15.02 8.13
N ALA A 167 -8.99 14.53 8.08
CA ALA A 167 -9.90 14.69 6.93
C ALA A 167 -10.45 16.12 6.72
N LEU A 168 -9.73 17.17 7.16
CA LEU A 168 -10.19 18.56 7.08
C LEU A 168 -10.24 19.13 5.66
N TYR A 169 -9.48 18.54 4.71
CA TYR A 169 -9.49 18.96 3.30
C TYR A 169 -10.87 18.86 2.62
N ARG A 170 -11.82 18.17 3.27
CA ARG A 170 -13.20 18.05 2.79
C ARG A 170 -14.14 19.12 3.37
N ALA A 171 -13.67 19.92 4.31
CA ALA A 171 -14.47 20.99 4.88
C ALA A 171 -14.41 22.24 3.97
N ASP A 172 -15.56 22.87 3.74
CA ASP A 172 -15.63 24.17 3.09
C ASP A 172 -14.86 25.20 3.93
N SER A 173 -13.87 25.85 3.31
CA SER A 173 -13.05 26.92 3.90
C SER A 173 -12.51 26.59 5.32
N PRO A 174 -11.64 25.60 5.50
CA PRO A 174 -11.09 25.25 6.79
C PRO A 174 -10.18 26.36 7.33
N THR A 175 -10.54 26.90 8.50
CA THR A 175 -9.77 27.96 9.16
C THR A 175 -8.55 27.41 9.89
N PRO A 176 -7.51 28.21 10.19
CA PRO A 176 -6.37 27.81 11.01
C PRO A 176 -6.78 27.21 12.36
N ASP A 177 -7.83 27.72 13.00
CA ASP A 177 -8.33 27.21 14.28
C ASP A 177 -8.89 25.79 14.14
N LYS A 178 -9.61 25.49 13.06
CA LYS A 178 -10.11 24.12 12.80
C LYS A 178 -8.97 23.13 12.54
N PHE A 179 -7.89 23.56 11.90
CA PHE A 179 -6.68 22.75 11.77
C PHE A 179 -6.08 22.45 13.15
N ALA A 180 -5.93 23.45 13.99
CA ALA A 180 -5.44 23.29 15.37
C ALA A 180 -6.33 22.37 16.21
N GLU A 181 -7.65 22.52 16.16
CA GLU A 181 -8.60 21.66 16.84
C GLU A 181 -8.51 20.20 16.40
N SER A 182 -8.39 19.97 15.10
CA SER A 182 -8.27 18.62 14.56
C SER A 182 -6.95 17.95 14.96
N ALA A 183 -5.86 18.71 14.95
CA ALA A 183 -4.57 18.23 15.45
C ALA A 183 -4.65 17.84 16.94
N MET A 184 -5.29 18.68 17.76
CA MET A 184 -5.46 18.40 19.20
C MET A 184 -6.33 17.16 19.45
N LYS A 185 -7.37 16.92 18.63
CA LYS A 185 -8.15 15.68 18.71
C LYS A 185 -7.26 14.46 18.47
N ALA A 186 -6.42 14.49 17.42
CA ALA A 186 -5.49 13.40 17.13
C ALA A 186 -4.48 13.17 18.26
N VAL A 187 -3.91 14.24 18.81
CA VAL A 187 -2.98 14.16 19.95
C VAL A 187 -3.65 13.57 21.19
N ASN A 188 -4.88 13.97 21.48
CA ASN A 188 -5.67 13.43 22.60
C ASN A 188 -6.02 11.94 22.41
N MET A 189 -6.04 11.44 21.18
CA MET A 189 -6.18 10.01 20.86
C MET A 189 -4.86 9.24 20.99
N GLY A 190 -3.75 9.91 21.30
CA GLY A 190 -2.43 9.31 21.49
C GLY A 190 -1.54 9.31 20.25
N PHE A 191 -1.92 9.97 19.15
CA PHE A 191 -1.04 10.13 18.00
C PHE A 191 0.12 11.08 18.29
N THR A 192 1.30 10.73 17.83
CA THR A 192 2.53 11.54 17.98
C THR A 192 2.91 12.24 16.66
N ALA A 193 2.14 12.01 15.60
CA ALA A 193 2.27 12.66 14.31
C ALA A 193 0.90 12.89 13.67
N VAL A 194 0.76 14.00 12.95
CA VAL A 194 -0.47 14.39 12.24
C VAL A 194 -0.14 14.79 10.80
N LYS A 195 -1.03 14.47 9.86
CA LYS A 195 -0.91 14.89 8.44
C LYS A 195 -2.07 15.80 8.06
N PHE A 196 -1.78 16.83 7.31
CA PHE A 196 -2.74 17.77 6.76
C PHE A 196 -2.54 17.96 5.27
N ASP A 197 -3.65 18.01 4.54
CA ASP A 197 -3.69 18.43 3.15
C ASP A 197 -3.92 19.95 3.12
N VAL A 198 -3.10 20.65 2.33
CA VAL A 198 -3.18 22.13 2.21
C VAL A 198 -3.54 22.60 0.81
N ASP A 199 -3.78 21.67 -0.12
CA ASP A 199 -4.07 21.91 -1.53
C ASP A 199 -5.57 22.09 -1.82
N GLU A 200 -6.23 23.03 -1.18
CA GLU A 200 -7.66 23.27 -1.35
C GLU A 200 -8.04 23.56 -2.81
N ARG A 201 -8.96 22.75 -3.35
CA ARG A 201 -9.40 22.89 -4.74
C ARG A 201 -10.14 24.21 -5.00
N ASN A 202 -10.98 24.59 -4.04
CA ASN A 202 -11.88 25.75 -4.15
C ASN A 202 -11.38 26.95 -3.34
N ASP A 203 -10.07 27.10 -3.18
CA ASP A 203 -9.50 28.25 -2.52
C ASP A 203 -9.84 29.52 -3.32
N PRO A 204 -10.54 30.50 -2.72
CA PRO A 204 -10.89 31.75 -3.42
C PRO A 204 -9.68 32.61 -3.78
N ASN A 205 -8.51 32.31 -3.19
CA ASN A 205 -7.26 33.01 -3.47
C ASN A 205 -6.49 32.45 -4.67
N LYS A 206 -6.96 31.36 -5.28
CA LYS A 206 -6.34 30.82 -6.49
C LYS A 206 -6.41 31.84 -7.64
N TYR A 207 -5.35 31.85 -8.48
CA TYR A 207 -5.41 32.61 -9.74
C TYR A 207 -6.49 32.07 -10.67
N ASP A 208 -6.55 30.75 -10.84
CA ASP A 208 -7.62 30.03 -11.53
C ASP A 208 -7.58 28.54 -11.16
N ALA A 209 -8.62 27.79 -11.56
CA ALA A 209 -8.76 26.36 -11.23
C ALA A 209 -7.74 25.44 -11.94
N TYR A 210 -7.06 25.94 -12.98
CA TYR A 210 -6.13 25.16 -13.81
C TYR A 210 -4.67 25.54 -13.54
N ASN A 211 -4.42 26.52 -12.68
CA ASN A 211 -3.07 27.00 -12.39
C ASN A 211 -2.34 26.03 -11.45
N TRP A 212 -1.13 25.67 -11.83
CA TRP A 212 -0.22 24.85 -11.04
C TRP A 212 0.65 25.64 -10.06
N THR A 213 0.55 26.97 -10.11
CA THR A 213 1.26 27.87 -9.21
C THR A 213 0.34 28.41 -8.14
N ALA A 214 0.83 28.52 -6.90
CA ALA A 214 0.07 29.14 -5.83
C ALA A 214 0.24 30.67 -5.87
N SER A 215 -0.85 31.39 -5.60
CA SER A 215 -0.79 32.84 -5.34
C SER A 215 -0.11 33.12 -3.99
N PRO A 216 0.41 34.35 -3.78
CA PRO A 216 0.91 34.76 -2.46
C PRO A 216 -0.11 34.54 -1.33
N ALA A 217 -1.39 34.78 -1.58
CA ALA A 217 -2.47 34.59 -0.61
C ALA A 217 -2.74 33.10 -0.30
N GLU A 218 -2.63 32.19 -1.30
CA GLU A 218 -2.66 30.74 -1.05
C GLU A 218 -1.48 30.31 -0.18
N LEU A 219 -0.26 30.77 -0.47
CA LEU A 219 0.92 30.48 0.32
C LEU A 219 0.78 30.95 1.77
N ASP A 220 0.19 32.16 1.99
CA ASP A 220 -0.10 32.68 3.32
C ASP A 220 -1.14 31.84 4.05
N ARG A 221 -2.21 31.42 3.37
CA ARG A 221 -3.21 30.52 3.92
C ARG A 221 -2.60 29.19 4.37
N MET A 222 -1.85 28.52 3.50
CA MET A 222 -1.19 27.25 3.82
C MET A 222 -0.29 27.40 5.04
N TYR A 223 0.52 28.44 5.09
CA TYR A 223 1.40 28.71 6.23
C TYR A 223 0.61 28.93 7.52
N ASN A 224 -0.42 29.79 7.50
CA ASN A 224 -1.19 30.14 8.68
C ASN A 224 -1.92 28.92 9.26
N GLN A 225 -2.45 28.03 8.41
CA GLN A 225 -3.09 26.78 8.83
C GLN A 225 -2.10 25.89 9.61
N ILE A 226 -0.93 25.64 9.08
CA ILE A 226 0.09 24.77 9.69
C ILE A 226 0.78 25.44 10.89
N ALA A 227 0.97 26.77 10.84
CA ALA A 227 1.47 27.54 12.00
C ALA A 227 0.52 27.44 13.20
N ALA A 228 -0.80 27.49 12.98
CA ALA A 228 -1.79 27.26 14.04
C ALA A 228 -1.69 25.84 14.61
N VAL A 229 -1.53 24.83 13.77
CA VAL A 229 -1.27 23.44 14.22
C VAL A 229 -0.02 23.38 15.09
N ARG A 230 1.11 23.90 14.60
CA ARG A 230 2.37 23.88 15.36
C ARG A 230 2.26 24.58 16.71
N LYS A 231 1.58 25.72 16.75
CA LYS A 231 1.31 26.45 17.98
C LYS A 231 0.49 25.62 18.97
N ALA A 232 -0.52 24.90 18.49
CA ALA A 232 -1.41 24.12 19.34
C ALA A 232 -0.76 22.84 19.88
N VAL A 233 -0.05 22.08 19.02
CA VAL A 233 0.49 20.77 19.40
C VAL A 233 1.90 20.83 20.03
N GLY A 234 2.58 21.99 19.93
CA GLY A 234 3.93 22.18 20.46
C GLY A 234 5.02 21.45 19.62
N PRO A 235 6.27 21.51 20.07
CA PRO A 235 7.43 21.06 19.28
C PRO A 235 7.62 19.54 19.25
N LYS A 236 6.92 18.76 20.08
CA LYS A 236 7.13 17.31 20.23
C LYS A 236 6.25 16.46 19.30
N ILE A 237 5.27 17.05 18.67
CA ILE A 237 4.39 16.36 17.71
C ILE A 237 4.92 16.60 16.30
N ASP A 238 5.08 15.54 15.54
CA ASP A 238 5.48 15.66 14.13
C ASP A 238 4.29 16.10 13.28
N ILE A 239 4.56 17.02 12.36
CA ILE A 239 3.57 17.51 11.41
C ILE A 239 4.04 17.13 10.01
N CYS A 240 3.13 16.55 9.25
CA CYS A 240 3.29 16.17 7.86
C CYS A 240 2.33 16.99 7.00
N VAL A 241 2.75 17.41 5.82
CA VAL A 241 1.92 18.21 4.92
C VAL A 241 1.91 17.56 3.54
N ASP A 242 0.71 17.45 2.95
CA ASP A 242 0.51 16.86 1.63
C ASP A 242 -0.14 17.89 0.69
N MET A 243 0.31 17.92 -0.57
CA MET A 243 -0.20 18.77 -1.63
C MET A 243 -0.71 17.97 -2.84
N HIS A 244 -0.72 16.64 -2.76
CA HIS A 244 -1.22 15.72 -3.81
C HIS A 244 -0.65 15.96 -5.21
N GLY A 245 0.56 16.51 -5.33
CA GLY A 245 1.15 16.82 -6.63
C GLY A 245 0.39 17.88 -7.44
N ARG A 246 -0.40 18.76 -6.78
CA ARG A 246 -1.24 19.77 -7.46
C ARG A 246 -0.53 21.07 -7.82
N TYR A 247 0.72 21.20 -7.43
CA TYR A 247 1.51 22.39 -7.70
C TYR A 247 2.78 22.02 -8.44
N ASP A 248 3.34 23.00 -9.15
CA ASP A 248 4.62 22.85 -9.81
C ASP A 248 5.81 22.84 -8.82
N ALA A 249 6.99 22.50 -9.32
CA ALA A 249 8.20 22.43 -8.50
C ALA A 249 8.59 23.77 -7.88
N VAL A 250 8.28 24.89 -8.56
CA VAL A 250 8.58 26.24 -8.06
C VAL A 250 7.71 26.54 -6.84
N THR A 251 6.42 26.29 -6.95
CA THR A 251 5.49 26.44 -5.84
C THR A 251 5.84 25.51 -4.69
N GLY A 252 6.16 24.23 -4.97
CA GLY A 252 6.60 23.29 -3.94
C GLY A 252 7.79 23.81 -3.15
N HIS A 253 8.78 24.39 -3.84
CA HIS A 253 9.94 25.02 -3.19
C HIS A 253 9.55 26.24 -2.34
N GLN A 254 8.62 27.08 -2.83
CA GLN A 254 8.14 28.25 -2.08
C GLN A 254 7.41 27.84 -0.80
N VAL A 255 6.56 26.81 -0.87
CA VAL A 255 5.88 26.24 0.30
C VAL A 255 6.88 25.69 1.29
N ALA A 256 7.84 24.86 0.85
CA ALA A 256 8.86 24.27 1.70
C ALA A 256 9.66 25.35 2.45
N LYS A 257 10.16 26.35 1.73
CA LYS A 257 10.92 27.47 2.32
C LYS A 257 10.08 28.27 3.34
N ARG A 258 8.80 28.48 3.05
CA ARG A 258 7.90 29.22 3.95
C ARG A 258 7.57 28.44 5.21
N MET A 259 7.46 27.09 5.10
CA MET A 259 7.13 26.20 6.23
C MET A 259 8.36 25.72 7.01
N GLU A 260 9.57 26.02 6.56
CA GLU A 260 10.81 25.63 7.25
C GLU A 260 10.81 25.95 8.75
N PRO A 261 10.37 27.17 9.20
CA PRO A 261 10.33 27.50 10.64
C PRO A 261 9.37 26.62 11.45
N LEU A 262 8.45 25.93 10.81
CA LEU A 262 7.45 25.06 11.46
C LEU A 262 7.99 23.65 11.74
N ASN A 263 9.22 23.33 11.31
CA ASN A 263 9.89 22.06 11.55
C ASN A 263 9.00 20.85 11.20
N LEU A 264 8.64 20.72 9.93
CA LEU A 264 7.83 19.61 9.42
C LEU A 264 8.64 18.31 9.38
N MET A 265 7.98 17.17 9.58
CA MET A 265 8.58 15.86 9.38
C MET A 265 8.81 15.59 7.87
N TRP A 266 7.84 15.99 7.05
CA TRP A 266 7.92 15.96 5.59
C TRP A 266 6.85 16.86 4.95
N LEU A 267 7.09 17.22 3.68
CA LEU A 267 6.22 17.97 2.79
C LEU A 267 6.14 17.25 1.45
#